data_f7dfc1927a0465d48c3999309c35cfb7
#
_entry.id   f7dfc1927a0465d48c3999309c35cfb7
#
_cell.length_a   1.000
_cell.length_b   1.000
_cell.length_c   1.000
_cell.angle_alpha   90.00
_cell.angle_beta   90.00
_cell.angle_gamma   90.00
#
_symmetry.space_group_name_H-M   'P 1'
#
loop_
_entity.id
_entity.type
_entity.pdbx_description
1 polymer ?
#
loop_
_entity_poly.entity_id
_entity_poly.type
_entity_poly.pdbx_seq_one_letter_code
_entity_poly.pdbx_strand_id
1 'polypeptide(L)'
;MERAALLARAGNRALSVIVGIFILVMLEYGGYSLWDTAMLYQGAFVSNDLLKYKPSPENADGPTLAELAALNPDVRGWLTIDDTHIDYPVVQGKTDMDYINKNVYGEFALSGSIFMDSRNAADFSDSYCLLYGHHMDNGAMFGDVVEFVNKDYFDDHRTGTLYLTDGSVYAIELFACMEIDAFDSVVYQPTAQEEGNVQPLLDYIREGAVQYRELGVAKTDQIIGLSTCAEAQTNGRVVVFGWMKRAEKVQEGGA
;
A
#
# COMPACT_ATOMS: atom_id res chain seq x y z
N MET A 1 -56.07 -34.07 27.08
CA MET A 1 -55.30 -34.31 25.88
C MET A 1 -55.35 -33.11 24.88
N GLU A 2 -56.49 -32.50 24.61
CA GLU A 2 -56.64 -31.37 23.68
C GLU A 2 -55.85 -30.13 24.06
N ARG A 3 -55.83 -29.73 25.35
CA ARG A 3 -55.03 -28.55 25.80
C ARG A 3 -53.53 -28.74 25.60
N ALA A 4 -52.99 -29.93 25.80
CA ALA A 4 -51.61 -30.24 25.58
C ALA A 4 -51.25 -30.18 24.08
N ALA A 5 -52.14 -30.64 23.21
CA ALA A 5 -51.96 -30.55 21.76
C ALA A 5 -52.02 -29.09 21.23
N LEU A 6 -52.88 -28.25 21.82
CA LEU A 6 -52.94 -26.82 21.50
C LEU A 6 -51.68 -26.08 21.93
N LEU A 7 -51.19 -26.34 23.14
CA LEU A 7 -49.93 -25.76 23.64
C LEU A 7 -48.71 -26.19 22.79
N ALA A 8 -48.66 -27.47 22.40
CA ALA A 8 -47.59 -27.96 21.51
C ALA A 8 -47.62 -27.30 20.13
N ARG A 9 -48.80 -27.08 19.52
CA ARG A 9 -48.95 -26.38 18.26
C ARG A 9 -48.57 -24.91 18.36
N ALA A 10 -48.98 -24.24 19.45
CA ALA A 10 -48.59 -22.83 19.69
C ALA A 10 -47.08 -22.70 19.89
N GLY A 11 -46.47 -23.59 20.68
CA GLY A 11 -45.03 -23.63 20.87
C GLY A 11 -44.26 -23.88 19.56
N ASN A 12 -44.74 -24.80 18.73
CA ASN A 12 -44.10 -25.09 17.44
C ASN A 12 -44.19 -23.90 16.46
N ARG A 13 -45.35 -23.18 16.44
CA ARG A 13 -45.50 -21.95 15.67
C ARG A 13 -44.54 -20.84 16.16
N ALA A 14 -44.47 -20.63 17.46
CA ALA A 14 -43.56 -19.66 18.05
C ALA A 14 -42.09 -19.98 17.71
N LEU A 15 -41.70 -21.26 17.83
CA LEU A 15 -40.36 -21.70 17.46
C LEU A 15 -40.10 -21.49 15.95
N SER A 16 -41.04 -21.83 15.08
CA SER A 16 -40.87 -21.59 13.63
C SER A 16 -40.73 -20.11 13.28
N VAL A 17 -41.45 -19.22 13.96
CA VAL A 17 -41.32 -17.77 13.78
C VAL A 17 -39.95 -17.29 14.24
N ILE A 18 -39.48 -17.74 15.42
CA ILE A 18 -38.18 -17.40 15.95
C ILE A 18 -37.07 -17.87 14.99
N VAL A 19 -37.14 -19.11 14.51
CA VAL A 19 -36.16 -19.64 13.53
C VAL A 19 -36.22 -18.86 12.23
N GLY A 20 -37.42 -18.51 11.74
CA GLY A 20 -37.59 -17.69 10.55
C GLY A 20 -36.93 -16.30 10.69
N ILE A 21 -37.13 -15.62 11.83
CA ILE A 21 -36.51 -14.36 12.14
C ILE A 21 -34.97 -14.50 12.17
N PHE A 22 -34.49 -15.56 12.82
CA PHE A 22 -33.05 -15.82 12.90
C PHE A 22 -32.42 -16.04 11.54
N ILE A 23 -33.08 -16.79 10.65
CA ILE A 23 -32.63 -16.99 9.26
C ILE A 23 -32.58 -15.66 8.51
N LEU A 24 -33.61 -14.80 8.64
CA LEU A 24 -33.63 -13.49 8.01
C LEU A 24 -32.47 -12.62 8.47
N VAL A 25 -32.24 -12.53 9.79
CA VAL A 25 -31.11 -11.77 10.35
C VAL A 25 -29.77 -12.29 9.83
N MET A 26 -29.59 -13.60 9.74
CA MET A 26 -28.37 -14.22 9.21
C MET A 26 -28.19 -13.94 7.71
N LEU A 27 -29.28 -13.92 6.93
CA LEU A 27 -29.23 -13.55 5.50
C LEU A 27 -28.91 -12.07 5.30
N GLU A 28 -29.50 -11.17 6.09
CA GLU A 28 -29.18 -9.74 6.06
C GLU A 28 -27.72 -9.49 6.44
N TYR A 29 -27.24 -10.11 7.51
CA TYR A 29 -25.84 -10.00 7.93
C TYR A 29 -24.89 -10.56 6.87
N GLY A 30 -25.19 -11.74 6.32
CA GLY A 30 -24.39 -12.33 5.24
C GLY A 30 -24.37 -11.47 3.97
N GLY A 31 -25.52 -10.93 3.59
CA GLY A 31 -25.65 -10.01 2.45
C GLY A 31 -24.85 -8.72 2.67
N TYR A 32 -24.95 -8.13 3.87
CA TYR A 32 -24.17 -6.97 4.25
C TYR A 32 -22.66 -7.27 4.22
N SER A 33 -22.24 -8.39 4.80
CA SER A 33 -20.82 -8.77 4.82
C SER A 33 -20.24 -8.98 3.42
N LEU A 34 -20.99 -9.61 2.51
CA LEU A 34 -20.57 -9.76 1.11
C LEU A 34 -20.49 -8.42 0.38
N TRP A 35 -21.44 -7.53 0.62
CA TRP A 35 -21.44 -6.20 0.03
C TRP A 35 -20.27 -5.37 0.57
N ASP A 36 -20.02 -5.40 1.87
CA ASP A 36 -18.90 -4.70 2.51
C ASP A 36 -17.55 -5.20 1.95
N THR A 37 -17.39 -6.52 1.84
CA THR A 37 -16.21 -7.13 1.20
C THR A 37 -16.06 -6.69 -0.25
N ALA A 38 -17.14 -6.68 -1.03
CA ALA A 38 -17.08 -6.21 -2.42
C ALA A 38 -16.67 -4.74 -2.52
N MET A 39 -17.16 -3.88 -1.63
CA MET A 39 -16.78 -2.47 -1.55
C MET A 39 -15.32 -2.27 -1.13
N LEU A 40 -14.80 -3.12 -0.22
CA LEU A 40 -13.41 -3.10 0.21
C LEU A 40 -12.46 -3.39 -0.98
N TYR A 41 -12.80 -4.38 -1.80
CA TYR A 41 -11.97 -4.74 -2.98
C TYR A 41 -12.24 -3.87 -4.19
N GLN A 42 -13.32 -3.08 -4.20
CA GLN A 42 -13.61 -2.15 -5.28
C GLN A 42 -12.55 -1.04 -5.33
N GLY A 43 -11.77 -1.00 -6.41
CA GLY A 43 -10.69 -0.01 -6.59
C GLY A 43 -9.39 -0.33 -5.85
N ALA A 44 -9.28 -1.52 -5.23
CA ALA A 44 -8.05 -1.96 -4.59
C ALA A 44 -6.92 -2.23 -5.59
N PHE A 45 -7.25 -2.71 -6.79
CA PHE A 45 -6.32 -2.78 -7.92
C PHE A 45 -6.49 -1.58 -8.84
N VAL A 46 -5.39 -1.20 -9.49
CA VAL A 46 -5.39 -0.09 -10.44
C VAL A 46 -6.31 -0.41 -11.62
N SER A 47 -7.28 0.47 -11.89
CA SER A 47 -8.18 0.33 -13.03
C SER A 47 -7.46 0.61 -14.36
N ASN A 48 -7.99 0.07 -15.46
CA ASN A 48 -7.47 0.38 -16.81
C ASN A 48 -7.50 1.88 -17.12
N ASP A 49 -8.48 2.61 -16.57
CA ASP A 49 -8.59 4.06 -16.72
C ASP A 49 -7.48 4.82 -15.99
N LEU A 50 -6.92 4.23 -14.94
CA LEU A 50 -5.81 4.80 -14.20
C LEU A 50 -4.46 4.39 -14.80
N LEU A 51 -4.34 3.13 -15.29
CA LEU A 51 -3.14 2.62 -15.95
C LEU A 51 -2.70 3.45 -17.15
N LYS A 52 -3.62 4.16 -17.81
CA LYS A 52 -3.28 5.05 -18.93
C LYS A 52 -2.31 6.18 -18.56
N TYR A 53 -2.24 6.56 -17.27
CA TYR A 53 -1.31 7.59 -16.77
C TYR A 53 0.05 7.04 -16.36
N LYS A 54 0.20 5.71 -16.33
CA LYS A 54 1.47 5.07 -15.96
C LYS A 54 2.51 5.34 -17.04
N PRO A 55 3.69 5.90 -16.69
CA PRO A 55 4.78 6.04 -17.63
C PRO A 55 5.26 4.66 -18.09
N SER A 56 5.11 4.36 -19.37
CA SER A 56 5.62 3.15 -19.98
C SER A 56 5.91 3.38 -21.47
N PRO A 57 6.82 2.62 -22.09
CA PRO A 57 7.06 2.70 -23.54
C PRO A 57 5.80 2.43 -24.38
N GLU A 58 4.89 1.62 -23.86
CA GLU A 58 3.63 1.24 -24.53
C GLU A 58 2.59 2.38 -24.48
N ASN A 59 2.77 3.33 -23.57
CA ASN A 59 1.87 4.47 -23.35
C ASN A 59 2.51 5.82 -23.72
N ALA A 60 3.49 5.83 -24.62
CA ALA A 60 4.24 7.03 -24.97
C ALA A 60 3.37 8.17 -25.56
N ASP A 61 2.28 7.83 -26.24
CA ASP A 61 1.31 8.79 -26.81
C ASP A 61 0.07 9.01 -25.93
N GLY A 62 0.00 8.36 -24.77
CA GLY A 62 -1.12 8.43 -23.83
C GLY A 62 -1.04 9.61 -22.86
N PRO A 63 -2.05 9.73 -21.95
CA PRO A 63 -2.00 10.70 -20.87
C PRO A 63 -0.79 10.48 -19.96
N THR A 64 -0.22 11.56 -19.48
CA THR A 64 0.99 11.53 -18.67
C THR A 64 0.70 11.53 -17.16
N LEU A 65 1.69 11.14 -16.35
CA LEU A 65 1.61 11.27 -14.90
C LEU A 65 1.44 12.75 -14.46
N ALA A 66 1.97 13.70 -15.22
CA ALA A 66 1.75 15.13 -14.99
C ALA A 66 0.28 15.55 -15.20
N GLU A 67 -0.42 14.91 -16.15
CA GLU A 67 -1.86 15.15 -16.34
C GLU A 67 -2.68 14.56 -15.20
N LEU A 68 -2.29 13.42 -14.64
CA LEU A 68 -2.91 12.90 -13.42
C LEU A 68 -2.69 13.85 -12.24
N ALA A 69 -1.48 14.43 -12.11
CA ALA A 69 -1.19 15.45 -11.10
C ALA A 69 -1.97 16.76 -11.31
N ALA A 70 -2.34 17.08 -12.55
CA ALA A 70 -3.23 18.21 -12.82
C ALA A 70 -4.68 17.96 -12.37
N LEU A 71 -5.14 16.69 -12.34
CA LEU A 71 -6.44 16.31 -11.80
C LEU A 71 -6.43 16.28 -10.26
N ASN A 72 -5.35 15.78 -9.66
CA ASN A 72 -5.12 15.80 -8.22
C ASN A 72 -3.70 16.28 -7.91
N PRO A 73 -3.53 17.52 -7.41
CA PRO A 73 -2.22 18.10 -7.09
C PRO A 73 -1.43 17.36 -6.01
N ASP A 74 -2.05 16.41 -5.30
CA ASP A 74 -1.41 15.58 -4.30
C ASP A 74 -0.68 14.36 -4.90
N VAL A 75 -0.82 14.09 -6.20
CA VAL A 75 -0.06 13.04 -6.89
C VAL A 75 1.41 13.43 -6.96
N ARG A 76 2.29 12.51 -6.52
CA ARG A 76 3.75 12.71 -6.47
C ARG A 76 4.49 11.86 -7.48
N GLY A 77 4.01 10.63 -7.72
CA GLY A 77 4.70 9.68 -8.55
C GLY A 77 3.88 8.44 -8.86
N TRP A 78 4.55 7.47 -9.43
CA TRP A 78 4.04 6.12 -9.68
C TRP A 78 5.10 5.11 -9.28
N LEU A 79 4.75 4.21 -8.36
CA LEU A 79 5.62 3.15 -7.85
C LEU A 79 5.25 1.82 -8.51
N THR A 80 6.27 1.10 -8.98
CA THR A 80 6.15 -0.30 -9.41
C THR A 80 7.22 -1.12 -8.70
N ILE A 81 6.87 -2.27 -8.14
CA ILE A 81 7.82 -3.30 -7.71
C ILE A 81 7.64 -4.49 -8.64
N ASP A 82 8.73 -4.88 -9.30
CA ASP A 82 8.71 -5.87 -10.37
C ASP A 82 8.23 -7.23 -9.86
N ASP A 83 7.42 -7.90 -10.69
CA ASP A 83 6.84 -9.23 -10.43
C ASP A 83 5.94 -9.31 -9.19
N THR A 84 5.42 -8.16 -8.71
CA THR A 84 4.43 -8.05 -7.62
C THR A 84 3.16 -7.35 -8.09
N HIS A 85 2.14 -7.28 -7.22
CA HIS A 85 0.95 -6.46 -7.45
C HIS A 85 1.15 -4.98 -7.09
N ILE A 86 2.34 -4.58 -6.61
CA ILE A 86 2.63 -3.18 -6.25
C ILE A 86 2.91 -2.38 -7.53
N ASP A 87 1.85 -1.77 -8.05
CA ASP A 87 1.89 -0.97 -9.28
C ASP A 87 0.85 0.16 -9.18
N TYR A 88 1.19 1.24 -8.47
CA TYR A 88 0.24 2.27 -8.03
C TYR A 88 0.78 3.69 -8.15
N PRO A 89 -0.11 4.68 -8.41
CA PRO A 89 0.23 6.07 -8.18
C PRO A 89 0.47 6.32 -6.68
N VAL A 90 1.40 7.21 -6.40
CA VAL A 90 1.73 7.67 -5.04
C VAL A 90 1.20 9.07 -4.85
N VAL A 91 0.46 9.28 -3.77
CA VAL A 91 -0.06 10.59 -3.36
C VAL A 91 0.59 11.06 -2.06
N GLN A 92 0.44 12.35 -1.74
CA GLN A 92 0.87 12.89 -0.45
C GLN A 92 -0.13 13.95 0.00
N GLY A 93 -0.85 13.66 1.07
CA GLY A 93 -1.75 14.61 1.72
C GLY A 93 -1.03 15.59 2.64
N LYS A 94 -1.78 16.45 3.29
CA LYS A 94 -1.28 17.34 4.35
C LYS A 94 -1.02 16.60 5.65
N THR A 95 -1.69 15.47 5.83
CA THR A 95 -1.54 14.54 6.95
C THR A 95 -1.54 13.11 6.45
N ASP A 96 -0.97 12.18 7.21
CA ASP A 96 -0.94 10.75 6.88
C ASP A 96 -2.33 10.10 6.89
N MET A 97 -3.36 10.82 7.40
CA MET A 97 -4.75 10.35 7.42
C MET A 97 -5.54 10.72 6.17
N ASP A 98 -5.03 11.62 5.32
CA ASP A 98 -5.82 12.19 4.21
C ASP A 98 -6.15 11.15 3.14
N TYR A 99 -5.27 10.17 2.90
CA TYR A 99 -5.42 9.16 1.85
C TYR A 99 -5.62 7.74 2.38
N ILE A 100 -5.83 7.59 3.68
CA ILE A 100 -6.08 6.27 4.26
C ILE A 100 -7.39 5.65 3.78
N ASN A 101 -8.39 6.48 3.43
CA ASN A 101 -9.69 6.08 2.91
C ASN A 101 -10.11 6.90 1.68
N LYS A 102 -9.16 7.28 0.82
CA LYS A 102 -9.42 7.98 -0.43
C LYS A 102 -8.59 7.38 -1.56
N ASN A 103 -9.20 7.30 -2.75
CA ASN A 103 -8.50 6.95 -3.97
C ASN A 103 -7.63 8.12 -4.47
N VAL A 104 -6.88 7.88 -5.55
CA VAL A 104 -6.01 8.90 -6.18
C VAL A 104 -6.76 10.14 -6.65
N TYR A 105 -8.07 10.07 -6.89
CA TYR A 105 -8.90 11.22 -7.28
C TYR A 105 -9.45 12.00 -6.07
N GLY A 106 -9.13 11.58 -4.84
CA GLY A 106 -9.63 12.18 -3.61
C GLY A 106 -11.04 11.74 -3.21
N GLU A 107 -11.60 10.75 -3.89
CA GLU A 107 -12.91 10.17 -3.61
C GLU A 107 -12.80 9.09 -2.53
N PHE A 108 -13.89 8.85 -1.80
CA PHE A 108 -13.93 7.83 -0.77
C PHE A 108 -13.69 6.43 -1.35
N ALA A 109 -12.71 5.73 -0.80
CA ALA A 109 -12.39 4.35 -1.12
C ALA A 109 -11.82 3.66 0.13
N LEU A 110 -12.42 2.53 0.53
CA LEU A 110 -11.97 1.78 1.72
C LEU A 110 -10.55 1.22 1.56
N SER A 111 -10.11 0.93 0.33
CA SER A 111 -8.75 0.51 0.03
C SER A 111 -7.71 1.62 0.20
N GLY A 112 -8.13 2.88 0.28
CA GLY A 112 -7.21 4.02 0.31
C GLY A 112 -6.36 4.18 -0.94
N SER A 113 -5.22 4.81 -0.79
CA SER A 113 -4.16 4.93 -1.81
C SER A 113 -2.81 4.54 -1.23
N ILE A 114 -1.80 4.35 -2.08
CA ILE A 114 -0.41 4.38 -1.64
C ILE A 114 -0.03 5.84 -1.43
N PHE A 115 0.44 6.19 -0.23
CA PHE A 115 0.76 7.58 0.08
C PHE A 115 2.11 7.73 0.80
N MET A 116 2.75 8.87 0.57
CA MET A 116 4.01 9.24 1.19
C MET A 116 3.74 9.93 2.53
N ASP A 117 4.61 9.70 3.50
CA ASP A 117 4.61 10.39 4.80
C ASP A 117 4.52 11.90 4.59
N SER A 118 3.58 12.55 5.28
CA SER A 118 3.28 13.98 5.11
C SER A 118 4.44 14.90 5.48
N ARG A 119 5.44 14.41 6.20
CA ARG A 119 6.64 15.13 6.60
C ARG A 119 7.75 15.08 5.56
N ASN A 120 7.70 14.10 4.64
CA ASN A 120 8.68 14.01 3.55
C ASN A 120 8.53 15.16 2.55
N ALA A 121 9.64 15.53 1.93
CA ALA A 121 9.66 16.45 0.79
C ALA A 121 8.89 15.85 -0.41
N ALA A 122 8.01 16.65 -1.00
CA ALA A 122 7.05 16.21 -2.02
C ALA A 122 7.73 15.72 -3.33
N ASP A 123 8.98 16.06 -3.53
CA ASP A 123 9.81 15.74 -4.69
C ASP A 123 10.74 14.54 -4.46
N PHE A 124 10.55 13.79 -3.37
CA PHE A 124 11.39 12.66 -2.97
C PHE A 124 12.87 13.02 -2.78
N SER A 125 13.19 14.26 -2.47
CA SER A 125 14.57 14.71 -2.27
C SER A 125 15.18 14.32 -0.93
N ASP A 126 14.37 13.90 0.05
CA ASP A 126 14.84 13.45 1.35
C ASP A 126 15.74 12.21 1.25
N SER A 127 16.66 12.07 2.20
CA SER A 127 17.53 10.89 2.30
C SER A 127 16.77 9.61 2.61
N TYR A 128 15.59 9.71 3.26
CA TYR A 128 14.67 8.61 3.53
C TYR A 128 13.23 9.03 3.26
N CYS A 129 12.60 8.39 2.29
CA CYS A 129 11.20 8.56 1.93
C CYS A 129 10.39 7.34 2.39
N LEU A 130 9.30 7.57 3.11
CA LEU A 130 8.47 6.50 3.65
C LEU A 130 7.10 6.51 2.98
N LEU A 131 6.73 5.37 2.40
CA LEU A 131 5.42 5.15 1.79
C LEU A 131 4.58 4.19 2.62
N TYR A 132 3.30 4.45 2.64
CA TYR A 132 2.30 3.65 3.33
C TYR A 132 1.25 3.10 2.36
N GLY A 133 0.76 1.92 2.65
CA GLY A 133 -0.37 1.32 1.95
C GLY A 133 -1.09 0.31 2.83
N HIS A 134 -2.39 0.11 2.59
CA HIS A 134 -3.13 -0.92 3.28
C HIS A 134 -2.60 -2.32 2.93
N HIS A 135 -2.61 -3.21 3.92
CA HIS A 135 -2.52 -4.64 3.68
C HIS A 135 -3.87 -5.15 3.19
N MET A 136 -3.87 -5.91 2.11
CA MET A 136 -5.05 -6.61 1.59
C MET A 136 -4.67 -8.05 1.26
N ASP A 137 -5.47 -9.02 1.74
CA ASP A 137 -5.20 -10.46 1.64
C ASP A 137 -5.02 -10.99 0.20
N ASN A 138 -5.54 -10.24 -0.80
CA ASN A 138 -5.43 -10.59 -2.22
C ASN A 138 -4.19 -9.99 -2.90
N GLY A 139 -3.21 -9.46 -2.15
CA GLY A 139 -2.00 -8.84 -2.68
C GLY A 139 -2.19 -7.39 -3.15
N ALA A 140 -3.43 -6.86 -3.19
CA ALA A 140 -3.67 -5.48 -3.60
C ALA A 140 -3.04 -4.47 -2.62
N MET A 141 -2.86 -3.26 -3.10
CA MET A 141 -2.18 -2.16 -2.38
C MET A 141 -0.77 -2.59 -1.96
N PHE A 142 -0.46 -2.61 -0.64
CA PHE A 142 0.77 -3.15 -0.08
C PHE A 142 0.57 -4.57 0.50
N GLY A 143 -0.43 -5.32 0.01
CA GLY A 143 -0.65 -6.71 0.43
C GLY A 143 0.58 -7.59 0.26
N ASP A 144 1.29 -7.45 -0.86
CA ASP A 144 2.50 -8.24 -1.14
C ASP A 144 3.70 -7.88 -0.25
N VAL A 145 3.70 -6.74 0.44
CA VAL A 145 4.82 -6.34 1.31
C VAL A 145 5.08 -7.36 2.42
N VAL A 146 4.04 -8.01 2.92
CA VAL A 146 4.20 -9.03 3.99
C VAL A 146 4.89 -10.30 3.49
N GLU A 147 4.80 -10.59 2.19
CA GLU A 147 5.44 -11.77 1.59
C GLU A 147 6.98 -11.67 1.60
N PHE A 148 7.54 -10.45 1.67
CA PHE A 148 8.98 -10.22 1.74
C PHE A 148 9.62 -10.73 3.04
N VAL A 149 8.85 -11.11 4.05
CA VAL A 149 9.33 -11.85 5.22
C VAL A 149 9.84 -13.24 4.82
N ASN A 150 9.22 -13.84 3.78
CA ASN A 150 9.66 -15.11 3.22
C ASN A 150 10.94 -14.91 2.40
N LYS A 151 11.96 -15.72 2.71
CA LYS A 151 13.27 -15.62 2.05
C LYS A 151 13.21 -15.85 0.54
N ASP A 152 12.45 -16.83 0.07
CA ASP A 152 12.38 -17.15 -1.35
C ASP A 152 11.70 -16.01 -2.11
N TYR A 153 10.61 -15.44 -1.55
CA TYR A 153 9.94 -14.28 -2.11
C TYR A 153 10.86 -13.06 -2.14
N PHE A 154 11.58 -12.78 -1.04
CA PHE A 154 12.54 -11.69 -0.97
C PHE A 154 13.67 -11.87 -2.01
N ASP A 155 14.17 -13.08 -2.21
CA ASP A 155 15.26 -13.36 -3.15
C ASP A 155 14.82 -13.23 -4.62
N ASP A 156 13.57 -13.51 -4.94
CA ASP A 156 13.02 -13.45 -6.30
C ASP A 156 12.59 -12.03 -6.70
N HIS A 157 12.09 -11.23 -5.75
CA HIS A 157 11.60 -9.86 -6.00
C HIS A 157 12.62 -8.83 -5.51
N ARG A 158 13.33 -8.20 -6.45
CA ARG A 158 14.53 -7.41 -6.14
C ARG A 158 14.45 -5.96 -6.53
N THR A 159 13.69 -5.65 -7.55
CA THR A 159 13.76 -4.37 -8.24
C THR A 159 12.40 -3.71 -8.34
N GLY A 160 12.43 -2.43 -8.62
CA GLY A 160 11.26 -1.63 -8.87
C GLY A 160 11.64 -0.30 -9.52
N THR A 161 10.63 0.49 -9.81
CA THR A 161 10.79 1.80 -10.43
C THR A 161 9.84 2.80 -9.79
N LEU A 162 10.34 3.99 -9.52
CA LEU A 162 9.55 5.14 -9.12
C LEU A 162 9.66 6.22 -10.19
N TYR A 163 8.52 6.55 -10.80
CA TYR A 163 8.38 7.66 -11.74
C TYR A 163 7.83 8.86 -11.00
N LEU A 164 8.43 10.05 -11.19
CA LEU A 164 7.92 11.29 -10.60
C LEU A 164 7.17 12.15 -11.63
N THR A 165 6.35 13.05 -11.11
CA THR A 165 5.53 13.95 -11.95
C THR A 165 6.36 14.96 -12.75
N ASP A 166 7.62 15.19 -12.38
CA ASP A 166 8.59 16.05 -13.11
C ASP A 166 9.34 15.30 -14.22
N GLY A 167 9.01 14.03 -14.45
CA GLY A 167 9.68 13.15 -15.41
C GLY A 167 10.97 12.50 -14.89
N SER A 168 11.35 12.73 -13.65
CA SER A 168 12.46 11.99 -13.02
C SER A 168 12.09 10.54 -12.80
N VAL A 169 13.06 9.64 -12.94
CA VAL A 169 12.90 8.20 -12.75
C VAL A 169 13.96 7.70 -11.78
N TYR A 170 13.53 6.88 -10.83
CA TYR A 170 14.42 6.19 -9.90
C TYR A 170 14.27 4.68 -10.08
N ALA A 171 15.40 4.00 -10.30
CA ALA A 171 15.48 2.56 -10.12
C ALA A 171 15.57 2.25 -8.63
N ILE A 172 14.83 1.25 -8.19
CA ILE A 172 14.81 0.79 -6.80
C ILE A 172 15.43 -0.60 -6.75
N GLU A 173 16.38 -0.81 -5.83
CA GLU A 173 16.89 -2.14 -5.47
C GLU A 173 16.51 -2.44 -4.03
N LEU A 174 15.67 -3.46 -3.83
CA LEU A 174 15.22 -3.86 -2.49
C LEU A 174 16.34 -4.59 -1.75
N PHE A 175 16.65 -4.16 -0.53
CA PHE A 175 17.79 -4.70 0.22
C PHE A 175 17.46 -5.23 1.61
N ALA A 176 16.31 -4.87 2.18
CA ALA A 176 15.92 -5.36 3.51
C ALA A 176 14.42 -5.46 3.69
N CYS A 177 14.01 -6.35 4.59
CA CYS A 177 12.65 -6.44 5.11
C CYS A 177 12.71 -6.53 6.63
N MET A 178 11.86 -5.78 7.32
CA MET A 178 11.74 -5.77 8.79
C MET A 178 10.30 -6.04 9.21
N GLU A 179 10.15 -6.76 10.31
CA GLU A 179 8.92 -6.81 11.11
C GLU A 179 9.12 -5.90 12.33
N ILE A 180 8.31 -4.86 12.46
CA ILE A 180 8.48 -3.83 13.49
C ILE A 180 7.13 -3.46 14.14
N ASP A 181 7.18 -2.74 15.25
CA ASP A 181 6.01 -2.14 15.87
C ASP A 181 5.63 -0.82 15.17
N ALA A 182 4.33 -0.52 15.09
CA ALA A 182 3.81 0.72 14.50
C ALA A 182 4.32 2.01 15.17
N PHE A 183 4.87 1.90 16.37
CA PHE A 183 5.45 3.00 17.13
C PHE A 183 6.99 3.05 17.07
N ASP A 184 7.61 2.30 16.16
CA ASP A 184 9.05 2.35 15.98
C ASP A 184 9.50 3.77 15.64
N SER A 185 10.33 4.34 16.53
CA SER A 185 10.72 5.75 16.43
C SER A 185 11.88 6.00 15.46
N VAL A 186 12.50 4.96 14.93
CA VAL A 186 13.58 5.08 13.94
C VAL A 186 12.98 5.05 12.53
N VAL A 187 12.18 4.02 12.24
CA VAL A 187 11.61 3.82 10.90
C VAL A 187 10.49 4.83 10.61
N TYR A 188 9.64 5.15 11.59
CA TYR A 188 8.50 6.06 11.39
C TYR A 188 8.82 7.53 11.68
N GLN A 189 10.09 7.91 11.60
CA GLN A 189 10.53 9.31 11.63
C GLN A 189 11.46 9.62 10.46
N PRO A 190 10.93 9.68 9.22
CA PRO A 190 11.76 9.86 8.03
C PRO A 190 12.57 11.16 8.08
N THR A 191 12.05 12.22 8.70
CA THR A 191 12.73 13.52 8.85
C THR A 191 13.73 13.57 10.00
N ALA A 192 13.87 12.50 10.80
CA ALA A 192 14.90 12.43 11.85
C ALA A 192 16.28 12.08 11.27
N GLN A 193 16.35 11.64 10.01
CA GLN A 193 17.62 11.41 9.34
C GLN A 193 18.27 12.76 9.02
N GLU A 194 19.56 12.88 9.33
CA GLU A 194 20.32 14.06 8.90
C GLU A 194 20.38 14.11 7.38
N GLU A 195 20.30 15.32 6.82
CA GLU A 195 20.43 15.51 5.37
C GLU A 195 21.75 14.91 4.88
N GLY A 196 21.65 13.99 3.91
CA GLY A 196 22.81 13.30 3.35
C GLY A 196 23.48 12.29 4.29
N ASN A 197 22.80 11.82 5.35
CA ASN A 197 23.34 10.81 6.26
C ASN A 197 22.28 9.83 6.76
N VAL A 198 22.08 8.75 6.02
CA VAL A 198 21.18 7.63 6.43
C VAL A 198 21.90 6.51 7.18
N GLN A 199 23.16 6.70 7.61
CA GLN A 199 23.92 5.63 8.28
C GLN A 199 23.24 5.10 9.53
N PRO A 200 22.66 5.93 10.43
CA PRO A 200 21.97 5.40 11.62
C PRO A 200 20.78 4.50 11.24
N LEU A 201 20.03 4.86 10.21
CA LEU A 201 18.93 4.03 9.69
C LEU A 201 19.45 2.73 9.07
N LEU A 202 20.53 2.77 8.28
CA LEU A 202 21.15 1.58 7.70
C LEU A 202 21.65 0.60 8.75
N ASP A 203 22.29 1.11 9.81
CA ASP A 203 22.76 0.29 10.91
C ASP A 203 21.58 -0.37 11.65
N TYR A 204 20.53 0.39 11.92
CA TYR A 204 19.29 -0.10 12.52
C TYR A 204 18.61 -1.18 11.68
N ILE A 205 18.48 -0.96 10.37
CA ILE A 205 17.92 -1.93 9.42
C ILE A 205 18.77 -3.20 9.42
N ARG A 206 20.11 -3.08 9.35
CA ARG A 206 21.00 -4.24 9.31
C ARG A 206 20.88 -5.11 10.58
N GLU A 207 20.70 -4.49 11.74
CA GLU A 207 20.57 -5.20 13.01
C GLU A 207 19.21 -5.89 13.18
N GLY A 208 18.13 -5.28 12.66
CA GLY A 208 16.75 -5.73 12.89
C GLY A 208 16.08 -6.43 11.70
N ALA A 209 16.72 -6.50 10.54
CA ALA A 209 16.09 -7.07 9.34
C ALA A 209 15.87 -8.59 9.46
N VAL A 210 14.66 -9.05 9.11
CA VAL A 210 14.36 -10.48 8.96
C VAL A 210 14.91 -11.02 7.64
N GLN A 211 15.00 -10.16 6.60
CA GLN A 211 15.71 -10.43 5.36
C GLN A 211 16.62 -9.25 5.03
N TYR A 212 17.84 -9.54 4.62
CA TYR A 212 18.84 -8.52 4.29
C TYR A 212 19.72 -8.95 3.12
N ARG A 213 20.01 -8.00 2.22
CA ARG A 213 20.90 -8.17 1.07
C ARG A 213 21.94 -7.04 1.07
N GLU A 214 23.22 -7.39 1.12
CA GLU A 214 24.29 -6.40 1.07
C GLU A 214 24.43 -5.84 -0.35
N LEU A 215 24.02 -4.59 -0.56
CA LEU A 215 24.12 -3.89 -1.83
C LEU A 215 25.20 -2.79 -1.81
N GLY A 216 25.83 -2.55 -0.66
CA GLY A 216 26.82 -1.48 -0.51
C GLY A 216 26.20 -0.07 -0.48
N VAL A 217 24.96 0.04 0.00
CA VAL A 217 24.27 1.33 0.16
C VAL A 217 25.10 2.25 1.04
N ALA A 218 25.44 3.43 0.52
CA ALA A 218 26.25 4.43 1.22
C ALA A 218 25.37 5.35 2.07
N LYS A 219 25.97 5.96 3.09
CA LYS A 219 25.27 6.91 3.97
C LYS A 219 24.65 8.12 3.27
N THR A 220 25.14 8.45 2.07
CA THR A 220 24.68 9.57 1.25
C THR A 220 23.63 9.18 0.22
N ASP A 221 23.27 7.90 0.16
CA ASP A 221 22.27 7.41 -0.78
C ASP A 221 20.85 7.68 -0.28
N GLN A 222 19.89 7.61 -1.19
CA GLN A 222 18.49 7.78 -0.88
C GLN A 222 17.83 6.42 -0.66
N ILE A 223 17.01 6.32 0.37
CA ILE A 223 16.28 5.10 0.75
C ILE A 223 14.79 5.34 0.68
N ILE A 224 14.06 4.36 0.19
CA ILE A 224 12.61 4.29 0.26
C ILE A 224 12.21 3.15 1.20
N GLY A 225 11.23 3.41 2.08
CA GLY A 225 10.56 2.41 2.89
C GLY A 225 9.13 2.20 2.39
N LEU A 226 8.72 0.94 2.23
CA LEU A 226 7.36 0.54 1.86
C LEU A 226 6.74 -0.14 3.08
N SER A 227 5.88 0.59 3.79
CA SER A 227 5.27 0.11 5.03
C SER A 227 3.81 -0.27 4.82
N THR A 228 3.47 -1.49 5.21
CA THR A 228 2.08 -1.92 5.28
C THR A 228 1.60 -2.02 6.71
N CYS A 229 0.30 -1.83 6.91
CA CYS A 229 -0.35 -2.25 8.14
C CYS A 229 -0.46 -3.78 8.10
N ALA A 230 0.34 -4.50 8.91
CA ALA A 230 0.03 -5.87 9.21
C ALA A 230 -1.29 -5.87 9.98
N GLU A 231 -2.08 -6.88 9.88
CA GLU A 231 -3.40 -7.08 10.46
C GLU A 231 -4.03 -5.93 11.29
N ALA A 232 -5.30 -5.60 11.04
CA ALA A 232 -6.03 -4.53 11.72
C ALA A 232 -6.10 -4.67 13.26
N GLN A 233 -5.70 -5.82 13.81
CA GLN A 233 -5.78 -6.14 15.25
C GLN A 233 -4.43 -6.10 15.97
N THR A 234 -3.32 -5.87 15.28
CA THR A 234 -1.98 -5.84 15.86
C THR A 234 -1.25 -4.55 15.52
N ASN A 235 -0.27 -4.16 16.35
CA ASN A 235 0.64 -3.06 16.05
C ASN A 235 1.80 -3.50 15.13
N GLY A 236 1.83 -4.76 14.72
CA GLY A 236 2.86 -5.29 13.83
C GLY A 236 2.80 -4.61 12.45
N ARG A 237 3.95 -4.31 11.90
CA ARG A 237 4.15 -3.74 10.57
C ARG A 237 5.26 -4.50 9.86
N VAL A 238 5.10 -4.64 8.55
CA VAL A 238 6.20 -5.06 7.69
C VAL A 238 6.65 -3.86 6.88
N VAL A 239 7.97 -3.65 6.84
CA VAL A 239 8.58 -2.60 6.04
C VAL A 239 9.66 -3.19 5.16
N VAL A 240 9.55 -2.94 3.86
CA VAL A 240 10.57 -3.30 2.87
C VAL A 240 11.35 -2.05 2.50
N PHE A 241 12.67 -2.15 2.49
CA PHE A 241 13.57 -1.03 2.18
C PHE A 241 14.22 -1.21 0.83
N GLY A 242 14.22 -0.13 0.05
CA GLY A 242 14.86 -0.05 -1.25
C GLY A 242 15.88 1.08 -1.33
N TRP A 243 16.96 0.84 -2.05
CA TRP A 243 17.92 1.84 -2.47
C TRP A 243 17.42 2.54 -3.73
N MET A 244 17.23 3.86 -3.67
CA MET A 244 16.80 4.68 -4.80
C MET A 244 18.01 5.20 -5.57
N LYS A 245 18.09 4.83 -6.83
CA LYS A 245 19.12 5.29 -7.76
C LYS A 245 18.46 6.12 -8.86
N ARG A 246 18.82 7.40 -8.95
CA ARG A 246 18.30 8.22 -10.04
C ARG A 246 18.75 7.64 -11.38
N ALA A 247 17.81 7.22 -12.21
CA ALA A 247 18.10 6.79 -13.57
C ALA A 247 18.45 8.03 -14.41
N GLU A 248 19.48 7.90 -15.26
CA GLU A 248 19.77 8.96 -16.24
C GLU A 248 18.52 9.12 -17.12
N LYS A 249 18.10 10.39 -17.34
CA LYS A 249 17.00 10.69 -18.27
C LYS A 249 17.36 10.02 -19.59
N VAL A 250 16.51 9.10 -20.06
CA VAL A 250 16.58 8.66 -21.46
C VAL A 250 16.40 9.95 -22.27
N GLN A 251 17.48 10.42 -22.91
CA GLN A 251 17.39 11.54 -23.84
C GLN A 251 16.40 11.11 -24.92
N GLU A 252 15.24 11.74 -24.96
CA GLU A 252 14.38 11.69 -26.13
C GLU A 252 15.26 12.06 -27.31
N GLY A 253 15.57 11.08 -28.15
CA GLY A 253 16.39 11.26 -29.35
C GLY A 253 15.71 12.30 -30.23
N GLY A 254 16.25 13.51 -30.23
CA GLY A 254 15.89 14.52 -31.20
C GLY A 254 16.22 13.99 -32.60
N ALA A 255 15.21 13.92 -33.43
CA ALA A 255 15.32 13.83 -34.88
C ALA A 255 14.74 15.10 -35.49
#